data_1ba251a4baf2bd7cd21cbd41e3e8f36c
#
_entry.id   1ba251a4baf2bd7cd21cbd41e3e8f36c
#
_cell.length_a   1.000
_cell.length_b   1.000
_cell.length_c   1.000
_cell.angle_alpha   90.00
_cell.angle_beta   90.00
_cell.angle_gamma   90.00
#
_symmetry.space_group_name_H-M   'P 1'
#
loop_
_entity.id
_entity.type
_entity.pdbx_description
1 polymer ?
#
loop_
_entity_poly.entity_id
_entity_poly.type
_entity_poly.pdbx_seq_one_letter_code
_entity_poly.pdbx_strand_id
1 'polypeptide(L)'
;EEDPSIRKISYDLTMNTEAGNVNFSNTVRLTKDKEKGYLINWNHNLIFPELNSTDKVRIKTIEAERGTILDKNGTMLAGKGEISSVGIVPGKLGENRDTNIEKMAQLLGTTSDAINKSLSASWVKDDIFVPIKSISKNDTDLKAQLLQIPGIKITSEKSRVYPLGESAVHL
;
A
#
# COMPACT_ATOMS: atom_id res chain seq x y z
N GLU A 1 0.68 19.26 -50.80
CA GLU A 1 1.84 18.44 -51.29
C GLU A 1 2.64 18.00 -50.05
N GLU A 2 2.83 16.69 -49.86
CA GLU A 2 3.66 16.20 -48.76
C GLU A 2 5.16 16.50 -49.11
N ASP A 3 5.87 17.03 -48.14
CA ASP A 3 7.31 17.32 -48.27
C ASP A 3 8.07 16.02 -48.61
N PRO A 4 8.78 15.94 -49.78
CA PRO A 4 9.46 14.74 -50.20
C PRO A 4 10.63 14.34 -49.28
N SER A 5 11.03 15.22 -48.36
CA SER A 5 12.05 14.93 -47.33
C SER A 5 11.48 14.21 -46.10
N ILE A 6 10.15 14.11 -45.96
CA ILE A 6 9.47 13.49 -44.83
C ILE A 6 8.81 12.18 -45.27
N ARG A 7 9.03 11.11 -44.53
CA ARG A 7 8.30 9.85 -44.67
C ARG A 7 7.59 9.49 -43.41
N LYS A 8 6.42 8.88 -43.53
CA LYS A 8 5.65 8.31 -42.41
C LYS A 8 5.66 6.81 -42.56
N ILE A 9 5.95 6.10 -41.49
CA ILE A 9 5.94 4.64 -41.42
C ILE A 9 5.06 4.25 -40.24
N SER A 10 4.02 3.46 -40.51
CA SER A 10 3.21 2.85 -39.47
C SER A 10 3.83 1.53 -39.02
N TYR A 11 3.76 1.26 -37.71
CA TYR A 11 4.30 0.04 -37.11
C TYR A 11 3.41 -0.44 -35.99
N ASP A 12 3.45 -1.75 -35.74
CA ASP A 12 2.83 -2.38 -34.59
C ASP A 12 3.93 -2.73 -33.59
N LEU A 13 3.68 -2.39 -32.34
CA LEU A 13 4.62 -2.66 -31.25
C LEU A 13 3.93 -3.57 -30.22
N THR A 14 4.65 -4.62 -29.83
CA THR A 14 4.29 -5.48 -28.71
C THR A 14 5.35 -5.31 -27.63
N MET A 15 4.95 -4.84 -26.47
CA MET A 15 5.78 -4.73 -25.28
C MET A 15 5.43 -5.82 -24.31
N ASN A 16 6.37 -6.70 -23.99
CA ASN A 16 6.21 -7.73 -22.96
C ASN A 16 6.45 -7.11 -21.60
N THR A 17 5.45 -7.08 -20.72
CA THR A 17 5.54 -6.53 -19.38
C THR A 17 5.14 -7.57 -18.34
N GLU A 18 5.47 -7.35 -17.08
CA GLU A 18 5.00 -8.20 -15.96
C GLU A 18 3.47 -8.22 -15.83
N ALA A 19 2.79 -7.19 -16.33
CA ALA A 19 1.32 -7.11 -16.36
C ALA A 19 0.71 -7.77 -17.61
N GLY A 20 1.53 -8.40 -18.47
CA GLY A 20 1.12 -8.98 -19.74
C GLY A 20 1.59 -8.17 -20.93
N ASN A 21 1.18 -8.59 -22.13
CA ASN A 21 1.58 -7.93 -23.38
C ASN A 21 0.72 -6.69 -23.61
N VAL A 22 1.38 -5.57 -23.89
CA VAL A 22 0.74 -4.33 -24.33
C VAL A 22 1.00 -4.17 -25.81
N ASN A 23 -0.07 -4.08 -26.60
CA ASN A 23 -0.02 -3.96 -28.05
C ASN A 23 -0.60 -2.62 -28.48
N PHE A 24 0.07 -1.93 -29.39
CA PHE A 24 -0.45 -0.73 -30.01
C PHE A 24 0.16 -0.50 -31.38
N SER A 25 -0.57 0.20 -32.25
CA SER A 25 -0.11 0.67 -33.53
C SER A 25 0.25 2.15 -33.44
N ASN A 26 1.30 2.56 -34.11
CA ASN A 26 1.74 3.94 -34.10
C ASN A 26 2.36 4.32 -35.47
N THR A 27 2.63 5.60 -35.66
CA THR A 27 3.24 6.12 -36.87
C THR A 27 4.45 6.98 -36.52
N VAL A 28 5.58 6.67 -37.06
CA VAL A 28 6.82 7.44 -36.93
C VAL A 28 7.05 8.32 -38.16
N ARG A 29 7.53 9.54 -37.93
CA ARG A 29 8.01 10.43 -38.95
C ARG A 29 9.53 10.31 -39.09
N LEU A 30 9.99 10.20 -40.33
CA LEU A 30 11.39 10.20 -40.66
C LEU A 30 11.70 11.46 -41.50
N THR A 31 12.79 12.10 -41.18
CA THR A 31 13.31 13.24 -41.97
C THR A 31 14.60 12.82 -42.69
N LYS A 32 14.72 13.17 -43.95
CA LYS A 32 15.90 12.86 -44.77
C LYS A 32 17.04 13.78 -44.37
N ASP A 33 18.11 13.21 -43.87
CA ASP A 33 19.39 13.87 -43.68
C ASP A 33 20.26 13.73 -44.93
N LYS A 34 21.12 14.71 -45.19
CA LYS A 34 21.95 14.73 -46.40
C LYS A 34 23.04 13.66 -46.44
N GLU A 35 23.55 13.28 -45.27
CA GLU A 35 24.68 12.36 -45.15
C GLU A 35 24.26 11.00 -44.58
N LYS A 36 23.27 10.98 -43.65
CA LYS A 36 22.90 9.79 -42.88
C LYS A 36 21.65 9.09 -43.39
N GLY A 37 20.99 9.62 -44.42
CA GLY A 37 19.76 9.05 -44.94
C GLY A 37 18.52 9.47 -44.12
N TYR A 38 17.58 8.55 -43.85
CA TYR A 38 16.38 8.88 -43.10
C TYR A 38 16.59 8.67 -41.61
N LEU A 39 16.37 9.73 -40.83
CA LEU A 39 16.46 9.72 -39.36
C LEU A 39 15.08 9.76 -38.74
N ILE A 40 14.90 9.03 -37.67
CA ILE A 40 13.66 9.01 -36.87
C ILE A 40 13.54 10.30 -36.07
N ASN A 41 12.42 10.99 -36.19
CA ASN A 41 12.06 12.09 -35.31
C ASN A 41 11.54 11.49 -34.00
N TRP A 42 12.44 11.21 -33.08
CA TRP A 42 12.13 10.55 -31.83
C TRP A 42 11.33 11.44 -30.89
N ASN A 43 10.27 10.87 -30.32
CA ASN A 43 9.52 11.45 -29.21
C ASN A 43 8.94 10.33 -28.33
N HIS A 44 8.43 10.67 -27.15
CA HIS A 44 7.90 9.72 -26.18
C HIS A 44 6.69 8.93 -26.70
N ASN A 45 5.88 9.54 -27.58
CA ASN A 45 4.72 8.92 -28.18
C ASN A 45 5.08 7.70 -29.06
N LEU A 46 6.34 7.55 -29.46
CA LEU A 46 6.79 6.36 -30.18
C LEU A 46 6.87 5.12 -29.30
N ILE A 47 6.93 5.28 -27.97
CA ILE A 47 6.88 4.18 -27.00
C ILE A 47 5.44 3.88 -26.63
N PHE A 48 4.70 4.91 -26.20
CA PHE A 48 3.26 4.84 -25.91
C PHE A 48 2.58 6.04 -26.57
N PRO A 49 1.53 5.83 -27.39
CA PRO A 49 0.89 6.90 -28.16
C PRO A 49 0.43 8.11 -27.33
N GLU A 50 0.03 7.87 -26.09
CA GLU A 50 -0.50 8.91 -25.18
C GLU A 50 0.54 9.48 -24.19
N LEU A 51 1.81 9.03 -24.29
CA LEU A 51 2.84 9.42 -23.33
C LEU A 51 3.38 10.84 -23.63
N ASN A 52 3.34 11.71 -22.64
CA ASN A 52 3.95 13.03 -22.68
C ASN A 52 5.36 13.00 -22.06
N SER A 53 6.15 14.05 -22.30
CA SER A 53 7.55 14.15 -21.84
C SER A 53 7.72 14.11 -20.31
N THR A 54 6.67 14.45 -19.55
CA THR A 54 6.65 14.48 -18.09
C THR A 54 6.03 13.24 -17.46
N ASP A 55 5.41 12.38 -18.29
CA ASP A 55 4.69 11.21 -17.80
C ASP A 55 5.66 10.09 -17.42
N LYS A 56 5.19 9.25 -16.50
CA LYS A 56 5.91 8.06 -16.05
C LYS A 56 4.98 6.85 -16.12
N VAL A 57 5.41 5.82 -16.82
CA VAL A 57 4.72 4.52 -16.82
C VAL A 57 5.04 3.80 -15.52
N ARG A 58 4.00 3.31 -14.83
CA ARG A 58 4.13 2.53 -13.60
C ARG A 58 3.25 1.30 -13.69
N ILE A 59 3.78 0.17 -13.26
CA ILE A 59 3.02 -1.05 -13.03
C ILE A 59 2.63 -1.08 -11.55
N LYS A 60 1.35 -1.31 -11.26
CA LYS A 60 0.83 -1.50 -9.91
C LYS A 60 0.15 -2.86 -9.84
N THR A 61 0.66 -3.73 -9.00
CA THR A 61 -0.03 -4.98 -8.66
C THR A 61 -1.18 -4.66 -7.70
N ILE A 62 -2.37 -5.09 -8.05
CA ILE A 62 -3.55 -5.03 -7.19
C ILE A 62 -3.80 -6.46 -6.72
N GLU A 63 -3.51 -6.73 -5.46
CA GLU A 63 -3.76 -8.03 -4.87
C GLU A 63 -5.27 -8.30 -4.80
N ALA A 64 -5.67 -9.53 -5.13
CA ALA A 64 -7.04 -9.94 -5.03
C ALA A 64 -7.48 -9.97 -3.56
N GLU A 65 -8.67 -9.42 -3.28
CA GLU A 65 -9.24 -9.49 -1.93
C GLU A 65 -9.74 -10.92 -1.66
N ARG A 66 -9.32 -11.48 -0.51
CA ARG A 66 -9.79 -12.80 -0.07
C ARG A 66 -11.28 -12.74 0.24
N GLY A 67 -12.06 -13.67 -0.30
CA GLY A 67 -13.50 -13.77 -0.11
C GLY A 67 -13.92 -14.01 1.35
N THR A 68 -15.19 -13.77 1.64
CA THR A 68 -15.81 -14.05 2.93
C THR A 68 -16.20 -15.53 3.03
N ILE A 69 -16.00 -16.13 4.18
CA ILE A 69 -16.45 -17.48 4.52
C ILE A 69 -17.69 -17.36 5.38
N LEU A 70 -18.76 -18.00 4.97
CA LEU A 70 -20.04 -18.01 5.68
C LEU A 70 -20.35 -19.43 6.17
N ASP A 71 -21.14 -19.54 7.23
CA ASP A 71 -21.76 -20.80 7.62
C ASP A 71 -22.98 -21.11 6.73
N LYS A 72 -23.62 -22.25 6.98
CA LYS A 72 -24.84 -22.68 6.27
C LYS A 72 -26.04 -21.73 6.40
N ASN A 73 -26.03 -20.85 7.40
CA ASN A 73 -27.09 -19.88 7.68
C ASN A 73 -26.74 -18.48 7.16
N GLY A 74 -25.59 -18.31 6.50
CA GLY A 74 -25.10 -17.02 6.00
C GLY A 74 -24.38 -16.16 7.04
N THR A 75 -24.06 -16.72 8.22
CA THR A 75 -23.30 -16.00 9.26
C THR A 75 -21.82 -15.96 8.89
N MET A 76 -21.20 -14.81 9.00
CA MET A 76 -19.77 -14.64 8.68
C MET A 76 -18.88 -15.38 9.70
N LEU A 77 -18.11 -16.35 9.21
CA LEU A 77 -17.07 -17.05 9.97
C LEU A 77 -15.72 -16.36 9.84
N ALA A 78 -15.38 -15.90 8.64
CA ALA A 78 -14.19 -15.14 8.36
C ALA A 78 -14.43 -14.21 7.18
N GLY A 79 -14.03 -12.96 7.28
CA GLY A 79 -14.26 -12.00 6.22
C GLY A 79 -13.58 -10.66 6.44
N LYS A 80 -13.87 -9.73 5.54
CA LYS A 80 -13.38 -8.35 5.63
C LYS A 80 -14.10 -7.62 6.75
N GLY A 81 -13.34 -6.97 7.60
CA GLY A 81 -13.85 -6.16 8.70
C GLY A 81 -12.87 -5.05 9.05
N GLU A 82 -13.13 -4.42 10.18
CA GLU A 82 -12.26 -3.39 10.74
C GLU A 82 -11.77 -3.81 12.11
N ILE A 83 -10.50 -3.65 12.33
CA ILE A 83 -9.84 -3.79 13.62
C ILE A 83 -9.32 -2.43 14.09
N SER A 84 -9.06 -2.33 15.37
CA SER A 84 -8.41 -1.15 15.93
C SER A 84 -6.94 -1.45 16.16
N SER A 85 -6.06 -0.78 15.41
CA SER A 85 -4.61 -0.86 15.60
C SER A 85 -4.22 0.13 16.71
N VAL A 86 -3.76 -0.41 17.82
CA VAL A 86 -3.25 0.37 18.95
C VAL A 86 -1.76 0.52 18.80
N GLY A 87 -1.27 1.74 18.90
CA GLY A 87 0.15 2.03 18.76
C GLY A 87 0.56 3.27 19.53
N ILE A 88 1.81 3.58 19.43
CA ILE A 88 2.50 4.66 20.14
C ILE A 88 3.04 5.69 19.15
N VAL A 89 2.95 6.96 19.54
CA VAL A 89 3.71 8.06 18.93
C VAL A 89 4.81 8.44 19.95
N PRO A 90 6.08 8.04 19.73
CA PRO A 90 7.13 8.09 20.75
C PRO A 90 7.32 9.44 21.39
N GLY A 91 7.34 10.51 20.60
CA GLY A 91 7.50 11.88 21.11
C GLY A 91 6.35 12.40 21.97
N LYS A 92 5.22 11.67 22.05
CA LYS A 92 4.05 12.04 22.86
C LYS A 92 3.93 11.23 24.16
N LEU A 93 4.85 10.30 24.44
CA LEU A 93 4.83 9.50 25.69
C LEU A 93 5.08 10.32 26.96
N GLY A 94 5.69 11.51 26.85
CA GLY A 94 6.01 12.37 27.96
C GLY A 94 7.12 11.83 28.86
N GLU A 95 7.28 12.46 30.03
CA GLU A 95 8.37 12.14 30.99
C GLU A 95 8.22 10.76 31.65
N ASN A 96 7.00 10.27 31.80
CA ASN A 96 6.70 8.97 32.41
C ASN A 96 6.67 7.81 31.41
N ARG A 97 7.58 7.84 30.42
CA ARG A 97 7.61 6.89 29.29
C ARG A 97 7.52 5.44 29.75
N ASP A 98 8.39 5.02 30.68
CA ASP A 98 8.45 3.61 31.08
C ASP A 98 7.19 3.15 31.79
N THR A 99 6.65 3.97 32.70
CA THR A 99 5.38 3.69 33.36
C THR A 99 4.20 3.62 32.36
N ASN A 100 4.19 4.47 31.34
CA ASN A 100 3.17 4.47 30.32
C ASN A 100 3.26 3.21 29.43
N ILE A 101 4.47 2.76 29.11
CA ILE A 101 4.72 1.51 28.39
C ILE A 101 4.28 0.30 29.23
N GLU A 102 4.57 0.26 30.53
CA GLU A 102 4.13 -0.79 31.43
C GLU A 102 2.61 -0.89 31.51
N LYS A 103 1.92 0.23 31.71
CA LYS A 103 0.45 0.27 31.71
C LYS A 103 -0.14 -0.24 30.40
N MET A 104 0.42 0.20 29.27
CA MET A 104 -0.01 -0.28 27.97
C MET A 104 0.22 -1.78 27.79
N ALA A 105 1.38 -2.29 28.23
CA ALA A 105 1.72 -3.70 28.17
C ALA A 105 0.72 -4.56 28.96
N GLN A 106 0.36 -4.14 30.16
CA GLN A 106 -0.64 -4.80 31.00
C GLN A 106 -2.02 -4.82 30.32
N LEU A 107 -2.49 -3.68 29.83
CA LEU A 107 -3.80 -3.57 29.18
C LEU A 107 -3.90 -4.39 27.90
N LEU A 108 -2.81 -4.48 27.13
CA LEU A 108 -2.76 -5.23 25.88
C LEU A 108 -2.38 -6.71 26.06
N GLY A 109 -2.04 -7.17 27.28
CA GLY A 109 -1.55 -8.53 27.51
C GLY A 109 -0.27 -8.83 26.71
N THR A 110 0.69 -7.91 26.75
CA THR A 110 2.02 -8.01 26.13
C THR A 110 3.09 -7.65 27.16
N THR A 111 4.35 -7.61 26.75
CA THR A 111 5.46 -7.23 27.63
C THR A 111 6.03 -5.87 27.24
N SER A 112 6.55 -5.13 28.25
CA SER A 112 7.25 -3.86 28.00
C SER A 112 8.45 -4.03 27.09
N ASP A 113 9.14 -5.16 27.16
CA ASP A 113 10.28 -5.47 26.29
C ASP A 113 9.86 -5.61 24.82
N ALA A 114 8.71 -6.25 24.55
CA ALA A 114 8.18 -6.36 23.18
C ALA A 114 7.82 -4.98 22.60
N ILE A 115 7.24 -4.11 23.40
CA ILE A 115 6.94 -2.73 23.02
C ILE A 115 8.23 -1.95 22.74
N ASN A 116 9.20 -2.02 23.65
CA ASN A 116 10.49 -1.33 23.52
C ASN A 116 11.25 -1.82 22.27
N LYS A 117 11.21 -3.12 21.98
CA LYS A 117 11.78 -3.67 20.75
C LYS A 117 11.13 -3.08 19.50
N SER A 118 9.81 -2.90 19.50
CA SER A 118 9.12 -2.26 18.37
C SER A 118 9.51 -0.78 18.22
N LEU A 119 9.70 -0.08 19.34
CA LEU A 119 10.11 1.32 19.36
C LEU A 119 11.59 1.54 18.98
N SER A 120 12.44 0.53 19.09
CA SER A 120 13.87 0.59 18.73
C SER A 120 14.16 0.34 17.25
N ALA A 121 13.16 0.10 16.43
CA ALA A 121 13.34 -0.14 15.00
C ALA A 121 13.89 1.12 14.30
N SER A 122 14.78 0.95 13.31
CA SER A 122 15.50 2.03 12.63
C SER A 122 14.61 3.06 11.91
N TRP A 123 13.38 2.70 11.55
CA TRP A 123 12.42 3.58 10.89
C TRP A 123 11.58 4.42 11.87
N VAL A 124 11.63 4.12 13.17
CA VAL A 124 10.85 4.83 14.21
C VAL A 124 11.43 6.22 14.45
N LYS A 125 10.54 7.21 14.43
CA LYS A 125 10.82 8.61 14.76
C LYS A 125 9.78 9.11 15.76
N ASP A 126 10.04 10.23 16.40
CA ASP A 126 9.20 10.78 17.47
C ASP A 126 7.75 11.08 17.06
N ASP A 127 7.52 11.43 15.80
CA ASP A 127 6.22 11.81 15.26
C ASP A 127 5.49 10.67 14.52
N ILE A 128 6.14 9.51 14.37
CA ILE A 128 5.58 8.38 13.62
C ILE A 128 4.74 7.48 14.53
N PHE A 129 3.59 7.04 14.02
CA PHE A 129 2.77 6.02 14.66
C PHE A 129 3.43 4.64 14.54
N VAL A 130 3.73 4.03 15.67
CA VAL A 130 4.30 2.67 15.78
C VAL A 130 3.21 1.72 16.23
N PRO A 131 2.69 0.84 15.36
CA PRO A 131 1.66 -0.13 15.74
C PRO A 131 2.25 -1.20 16.67
N ILE A 132 1.53 -1.50 17.76
CA ILE A 132 1.95 -2.48 18.77
C ILE A 132 1.05 -3.72 18.74
N LYS A 133 -0.27 -3.54 18.81
CA LYS A 133 -1.23 -4.65 18.83
C LYS A 133 -2.56 -4.22 18.24
N SER A 134 -3.20 -5.16 17.56
CA SER A 134 -4.58 -4.98 17.10
C SER A 134 -5.57 -5.52 18.12
N ILE A 135 -6.65 -4.80 18.31
CA ILE A 135 -7.76 -5.17 19.22
C ILE A 135 -9.08 -5.12 18.44
N SER A 136 -10.12 -5.74 19.00
CA SER A 136 -11.45 -5.70 18.42
C SER A 136 -11.97 -4.25 18.30
N LYS A 137 -12.68 -3.97 17.22
CA LYS A 137 -13.36 -2.67 17.08
C LYS A 137 -14.37 -2.42 18.22
N ASN A 138 -14.93 -3.49 18.79
CA ASN A 138 -15.97 -3.44 19.80
C ASN A 138 -15.45 -3.31 21.24
N ASP A 139 -14.14 -3.39 21.47
CA ASP A 139 -13.52 -3.28 22.80
C ASP A 139 -13.48 -1.81 23.28
N THR A 140 -14.65 -1.22 23.50
CA THR A 140 -14.80 0.20 23.86
C THR A 140 -14.13 0.56 25.17
N ASP A 141 -14.25 -0.29 26.18
CA ASP A 141 -13.71 -0.06 27.53
C ASP A 141 -12.17 -0.09 27.51
N LEU A 142 -11.58 -1.06 26.81
CA LEU A 142 -10.15 -1.16 26.65
C LEU A 142 -9.60 0.05 25.89
N LYS A 143 -10.29 0.50 24.84
CA LYS A 143 -9.92 1.71 24.10
C LYS A 143 -9.94 2.95 24.98
N ALA A 144 -10.98 3.11 25.79
CA ALA A 144 -11.10 4.25 26.69
C ALA A 144 -9.96 4.29 27.71
N GLN A 145 -9.56 3.14 28.27
CA GLN A 145 -8.41 3.04 29.18
C GLN A 145 -7.09 3.34 28.47
N LEU A 146 -6.87 2.80 27.28
CA LEU A 146 -5.66 3.02 26.49
C LEU A 146 -5.49 4.49 26.12
N LEU A 147 -6.55 5.18 25.73
CA LEU A 147 -6.49 6.59 25.32
C LEU A 147 -6.21 7.55 26.49
N GLN A 148 -6.29 7.10 27.74
CA GLN A 148 -5.86 7.88 28.89
C GLN A 148 -4.32 7.92 29.05
N ILE A 149 -3.61 7.03 28.37
CA ILE A 149 -2.14 6.96 28.44
C ILE A 149 -1.56 7.91 27.40
N PRO A 150 -0.72 8.88 27.77
CA PRO A 150 -0.07 9.80 26.85
C PRO A 150 0.70 9.05 25.74
N GLY A 151 0.63 9.57 24.53
CA GLY A 151 1.34 9.01 23.39
C GLY A 151 0.68 7.81 22.72
N ILE A 152 -0.39 7.25 23.29
CA ILE A 152 -1.15 6.19 22.63
C ILE A 152 -2.10 6.78 21.59
N LYS A 153 -2.14 6.13 20.44
CA LYS A 153 -3.06 6.43 19.34
C LYS A 153 -3.71 5.15 18.87
N ILE A 154 -4.99 5.22 18.54
CA ILE A 154 -5.76 4.11 17.99
C ILE A 154 -6.22 4.51 16.59
N THR A 155 -5.93 3.67 15.60
CA THR A 155 -6.35 3.85 14.20
C THR A 155 -7.25 2.70 13.78
N SER A 156 -8.21 2.97 12.90
CA SER A 156 -9.01 1.90 12.27
C SER A 156 -8.27 1.37 11.06
N GLU A 157 -8.19 0.04 10.96
CA GLU A 157 -7.52 -0.66 9.87
C GLU A 157 -8.44 -1.75 9.31
N LYS A 158 -8.51 -1.84 7.98
CA LYS A 158 -9.22 -2.94 7.33
C LYS A 158 -8.39 -4.20 7.45
N SER A 159 -8.99 -5.25 7.96
CA SER A 159 -8.34 -6.54 8.13
C SER A 159 -9.31 -7.68 7.97
N ARG A 160 -8.78 -8.90 7.88
CA ARG A 160 -9.61 -10.09 7.98
C ARG A 160 -10.00 -10.30 9.45
N VAL A 161 -11.29 -10.41 9.69
CA VAL A 161 -11.84 -10.65 11.02
C VAL A 161 -12.47 -12.04 11.11
N TYR A 162 -12.43 -12.58 12.32
CA TYR A 162 -13.00 -13.87 12.69
C TYR A 162 -13.99 -13.64 13.85
N PRO A 163 -15.29 -13.40 13.58
CA PRO A 163 -16.28 -13.02 14.61
C PRO A 163 -16.42 -14.04 15.75
N LEU A 164 -16.14 -15.31 15.47
CA LEU A 164 -16.17 -16.40 16.45
C LEU A 164 -14.82 -16.63 17.15
N GLY A 165 -13.87 -15.69 17.01
CA GLY A 165 -12.55 -15.78 17.62
C GLY A 165 -11.80 -17.03 17.21
N GLU A 166 -11.13 -17.68 18.18
CA GLU A 166 -10.27 -18.85 17.93
C GLU A 166 -11.02 -20.06 17.35
N SER A 167 -12.33 -20.13 17.53
CA SER A 167 -13.15 -21.25 17.04
C SER A 167 -13.19 -21.35 15.50
N ALA A 168 -12.82 -20.30 14.77
CA ALA A 168 -12.86 -20.24 13.32
C ALA A 168 -11.53 -19.78 12.68
N VAL A 169 -10.47 -19.68 13.45
CA VAL A 169 -9.16 -19.17 12.96
C VAL A 169 -8.49 -20.09 11.94
N HIS A 170 -8.83 -21.36 11.93
CA HIS A 170 -8.26 -22.37 11.01
C HIS A 170 -8.90 -22.34 9.61
N LEU A 171 -9.88 -21.48 9.36
CA LEU A 171 -10.53 -21.28 8.08
C LEU A 171 -9.82 -20.17 7.28
#